data_4aaa282434e680d24cc314b5de8a6b8d
#
_entry.id   4aaa282434e680d24cc314b5de8a6b8d
#
_cell.length_a   1.000
_cell.length_b   1.000
_cell.length_c   1.000
_cell.angle_alpha   90.00
_cell.angle_beta   90.00
_cell.angle_gamma   90.00
#
_symmetry.space_group_name_H-M   'P 1'
#
loop_
_entity.id
_entity.type
_entity.pdbx_description
1 polymer ?
#
loop_
_entity_poly.entity_id
_entity_poly.type
_entity_poly.pdbx_seq_one_letter_code
_entity_poly.pdbx_strand_id
1 'polypeptide(L)'
;MKHTRVKLTVFTLAVTIILAMVLTACGSESGTQTNAPVSSSTSDSTLPTSITDVYGRTVELPEEINSTVCLGAGALRMVCYAQGEDKVIGVEEAEHQQTLAKAYNYLNYDKFKDLPIVGQGGSGGNTPYEEEIIKVNPDVIIAAYTQQEADKLQAKTGIPVVCVAYDGIFDPTMDQSLELIGTLLGKQERCKEVIDFMQAAKQDLNNRTKDIPDDQKPTVFS
;
A
#
# COMPACT_ATOMS: atom_id res chain seq x y z
N MET A 1 -61.92 10.22 -6.00
CA MET A 1 -61.34 10.09 -7.37
C MET A 1 -60.95 11.43 -8.03
N LYS A 2 -61.33 12.63 -7.49
CA LYS A 2 -60.98 13.94 -8.10
C LYS A 2 -59.53 14.44 -7.75
N HIS A 3 -59.00 14.10 -6.59
CA HIS A 3 -57.69 14.62 -6.14
C HIS A 3 -56.49 13.94 -6.78
N THR A 4 -56.60 12.71 -7.28
CA THR A 4 -55.52 11.98 -7.93
C THR A 4 -55.26 12.47 -9.35
N ARG A 5 -56.31 12.91 -10.06
CA ARG A 5 -56.17 13.45 -11.44
C ARG A 5 -55.53 14.83 -11.49
N VAL A 6 -55.74 15.67 -10.46
CA VAL A 6 -55.12 17.01 -10.36
C VAL A 6 -53.61 16.90 -10.08
N LYS A 7 -53.20 15.98 -9.25
CA LYS A 7 -51.75 15.76 -8.96
C LYS A 7 -50.97 15.24 -10.16
N LEU A 8 -51.59 14.38 -10.98
CA LEU A 8 -50.95 13.83 -12.17
C LEU A 8 -50.79 14.88 -13.28
N THR A 9 -51.78 15.78 -13.46
CA THR A 9 -51.71 16.86 -14.46
C THR A 9 -50.72 17.95 -14.10
N VAL A 10 -50.52 18.26 -12.82
CA VAL A 10 -49.51 19.22 -12.35
C VAL A 10 -48.09 18.64 -12.52
N PHE A 11 -47.89 17.32 -12.31
CA PHE A 11 -46.60 16.69 -12.50
C PHE A 11 -46.17 16.60 -13.97
N THR A 12 -47.12 16.32 -14.90
CA THR A 12 -46.83 16.33 -16.34
C THR A 12 -46.55 17.71 -16.88
N LEU A 13 -47.19 18.77 -16.35
CA LEU A 13 -46.92 20.14 -16.78
C LEU A 13 -45.52 20.63 -16.29
N ALA A 14 -45.10 20.24 -15.11
CA ALA A 14 -43.77 20.58 -14.58
C ALA A 14 -42.62 19.91 -15.36
N VAL A 15 -42.79 18.68 -15.83
CA VAL A 15 -41.80 17.95 -16.65
C VAL A 15 -41.65 18.52 -18.04
N THR A 16 -42.77 18.99 -18.66
CA THR A 16 -42.71 19.63 -19.99
C THR A 16 -42.07 21.01 -20.00
N ILE A 17 -42.15 21.78 -18.89
CA ILE A 17 -41.49 23.09 -18.78
C ILE A 17 -39.98 22.94 -18.61
N ILE A 18 -39.49 21.90 -17.89
CA ILE A 18 -38.07 21.62 -17.74
C ILE A 18 -37.43 21.18 -19.05
N LEU A 19 -38.14 20.43 -19.88
CA LEU A 19 -37.62 19.94 -21.16
C LEU A 19 -37.53 21.07 -22.24
N ALA A 20 -38.31 22.14 -22.09
CA ALA A 20 -38.30 23.29 -23.03
C ALA A 20 -37.16 24.27 -22.80
N MET A 21 -36.48 24.25 -21.62
CA MET A 21 -35.37 25.17 -21.32
C MET A 21 -33.98 24.67 -21.76
N VAL A 22 -33.86 23.46 -22.29
CA VAL A 22 -32.57 22.87 -22.72
C VAL A 22 -32.27 23.12 -24.21
N LEU A 23 -33.17 23.73 -24.97
CA LEU A 23 -33.06 23.88 -26.44
C LEU A 23 -32.74 25.28 -26.97
N THR A 24 -32.35 26.25 -26.12
CA THR A 24 -32.03 27.61 -26.58
C THR A 24 -30.65 28.09 -26.12
N ALA A 25 -29.61 27.32 -26.44
CA ALA A 25 -28.21 27.77 -26.35
C ALA A 25 -27.39 27.23 -27.50
N CYS A 26 -27.75 27.67 -28.72
CA CYS A 26 -26.86 27.64 -29.88
C CYS A 26 -26.89 29.03 -30.53
N GLY A 27 -25.94 29.88 -30.13
CA GLY A 27 -25.64 31.15 -30.76
C GLY A 27 -24.14 31.21 -30.98
N SER A 28 -23.75 31.25 -32.25
CA SER A 28 -22.39 31.32 -32.75
C SER A 28 -21.64 32.55 -32.26
N GLU A 29 -20.41 32.36 -31.79
CA GLU A 29 -19.33 33.33 -31.99
C GLU A 29 -17.99 32.62 -32.19
N SER A 30 -17.35 33.01 -33.28
CA SER A 30 -16.10 32.51 -33.81
C SER A 30 -14.93 33.02 -32.93
N GLY A 31 -14.33 32.17 -32.16
CA GLY A 31 -13.09 32.45 -31.47
C GLY A 31 -12.17 31.23 -31.57
N THR A 32 -11.13 31.38 -32.39
CA THR A 32 -10.06 30.38 -32.53
C THR A 32 -9.38 30.15 -31.19
N GLN A 33 -9.72 29.09 -30.46
CA GLN A 33 -8.95 28.55 -29.36
C GLN A 33 -8.32 27.23 -29.80
N THR A 34 -7.03 27.27 -29.90
CA THR A 34 -6.13 26.13 -30.07
C THR A 34 -6.40 25.12 -28.95
N ASN A 35 -7.13 24.06 -29.25
CA ASN A 35 -7.24 22.91 -28.36
C ASN A 35 -5.87 22.21 -28.34
N ALA A 36 -5.08 22.47 -27.31
CA ALA A 36 -4.05 21.56 -26.90
C ALA A 36 -4.74 20.26 -26.41
N PRO A 37 -4.34 19.09 -26.87
CA PRO A 37 -4.86 17.84 -26.32
C PRO A 37 -4.48 17.79 -24.83
N VAL A 38 -5.46 17.69 -23.95
CA VAL A 38 -5.25 17.27 -22.59
C VAL A 38 -4.73 15.84 -22.69
N SER A 39 -3.41 15.69 -22.64
CA SER A 39 -2.78 14.40 -22.40
C SER A 39 -3.23 13.97 -21.02
N SER A 40 -4.23 13.11 -20.95
CA SER A 40 -4.41 12.22 -19.82
C SER A 40 -3.12 11.38 -19.76
N SER A 41 -2.18 11.81 -18.94
CA SER A 41 -1.06 10.98 -18.54
C SER A 41 -1.64 9.82 -17.73
N THR A 42 -2.06 8.77 -18.42
CA THR A 42 -2.05 7.43 -17.88
C THR A 42 -0.56 7.19 -17.62
N SER A 43 -0.12 7.32 -16.37
CA SER A 43 1.17 6.83 -15.94
C SER A 43 1.09 5.31 -16.09
N ASP A 44 1.52 4.82 -17.24
CA ASP A 44 1.84 3.43 -17.48
C ASP A 44 3.10 3.16 -16.63
N SER A 45 2.89 2.91 -15.34
CA SER A 45 3.95 2.52 -14.42
C SER A 45 4.22 1.04 -14.66
N THR A 46 4.92 0.76 -15.77
CA THR A 46 5.50 -0.56 -15.98
C THR A 46 6.46 -0.86 -14.83
N LEU A 47 6.33 -2.05 -14.23
CA LEU A 47 7.26 -2.52 -13.21
C LEU A 47 8.69 -2.45 -13.77
N PRO A 48 9.68 -1.91 -13.04
CA PRO A 48 11.07 -1.93 -13.50
C PRO A 48 11.58 -3.37 -13.56
N THR A 49 12.52 -3.64 -14.47
CA THR A 49 13.13 -4.98 -14.61
C THR A 49 14.02 -5.36 -13.43
N SER A 50 14.46 -4.38 -12.65
CA SER A 50 15.21 -4.58 -11.41
C SER A 50 14.95 -3.46 -10.43
N ILE A 51 15.20 -3.71 -9.14
CA ILE A 51 15.05 -2.73 -8.05
C ILE A 51 16.26 -2.80 -7.12
N THR A 52 16.63 -1.66 -6.53
CA THR A 52 17.67 -1.60 -5.51
C THR A 52 17.01 -1.60 -4.13
N ASP A 53 17.29 -2.60 -3.30
CA ASP A 53 16.70 -2.73 -1.97
C ASP A 53 17.41 -1.87 -0.90
N VAL A 54 16.92 -1.94 0.36
CA VAL A 54 17.44 -1.12 1.47
C VAL A 54 18.91 -1.37 1.81
N TYR A 55 19.50 -2.48 1.36
CA TYR A 55 20.91 -2.79 1.53
C TYR A 55 21.75 -2.49 0.28
N GLY A 56 21.17 -1.88 -0.74
CA GLY A 56 21.86 -1.57 -2.00
C GLY A 56 22.02 -2.77 -2.93
N ARG A 57 21.31 -3.90 -2.68
CA ARG A 57 21.31 -5.06 -3.57
C ARG A 57 20.45 -4.75 -4.79
N THR A 58 20.95 -5.04 -5.98
CA THR A 58 20.13 -5.04 -7.20
C THR A 58 19.43 -6.39 -7.32
N VAL A 59 18.12 -6.37 -7.35
CA VAL A 59 17.28 -7.56 -7.46
C VAL A 59 16.53 -7.52 -8.79
N GLU A 60 16.75 -8.52 -9.64
CA GLU A 60 16.00 -8.69 -10.89
C GLU A 60 14.56 -9.10 -10.58
N LEU A 61 13.61 -8.47 -11.25
CA LEU A 61 12.17 -8.68 -11.02
C LEU A 61 11.53 -9.37 -12.24
N PRO A 62 10.46 -10.15 -12.03
CA PRO A 62 9.62 -10.64 -13.13
C PRO A 62 8.91 -9.47 -13.83
N GLU A 63 8.36 -9.72 -15.01
CA GLU A 63 7.60 -8.71 -15.76
C GLU A 63 6.39 -8.17 -15.00
N GLU A 64 5.76 -9.02 -14.16
CA GLU A 64 4.62 -8.68 -13.32
C GLU A 64 4.77 -9.30 -11.93
N ILE A 65 4.28 -8.61 -10.91
CA ILE A 65 4.16 -9.12 -9.54
C ILE A 65 2.69 -9.18 -9.17
N ASN A 66 2.14 -10.38 -9.17
CA ASN A 66 0.75 -10.69 -8.79
C ASN A 66 0.64 -11.34 -7.42
N SER A 67 1.75 -11.89 -6.92
CA SER A 67 1.81 -12.63 -5.67
C SER A 67 3.10 -12.34 -4.89
N THR A 68 2.98 -12.32 -3.56
CA THR A 68 4.11 -12.15 -2.65
C THR A 68 3.94 -12.97 -1.38
N VAL A 69 5.04 -13.26 -0.73
CA VAL A 69 5.10 -13.66 0.67
C VAL A 69 5.93 -12.65 1.45
N CYS A 70 5.57 -12.43 2.71
CA CYS A 70 6.21 -11.46 3.58
C CYS A 70 6.88 -12.20 4.73
N LEU A 71 8.19 -11.97 4.92
CA LEU A 71 8.98 -12.65 5.94
C LEU A 71 9.71 -11.66 6.84
N GLY A 72 9.79 -12.01 8.12
CA GLY A 72 10.45 -11.20 9.12
C GLY A 72 9.63 -10.03 9.67
N ALA A 73 10.12 -9.49 10.78
CA ALA A 73 9.37 -8.50 11.56
C ALA A 73 9.08 -7.22 10.79
N GLY A 74 7.82 -6.91 10.60
CA GLY A 74 7.36 -5.67 9.97
C GLY A 74 7.09 -5.74 8.48
N ALA A 75 7.59 -6.74 7.73
CA ALA A 75 7.36 -6.85 6.29
C ALA A 75 5.86 -6.89 5.93
N LEU A 76 5.10 -7.82 6.49
CA LEU A 76 3.65 -7.91 6.25
C LEU A 76 2.90 -6.66 6.71
N ARG A 77 3.31 -6.05 7.83
CA ARG A 77 2.72 -4.81 8.31
C ARG A 77 2.85 -3.67 7.29
N MET A 78 4.04 -3.50 6.69
CA MET A 78 4.27 -2.47 5.68
C MET A 78 3.48 -2.74 4.39
N VAL A 79 3.34 -4.00 3.99
CA VAL A 79 2.48 -4.40 2.87
C VAL A 79 1.01 -4.07 3.16
N CYS A 80 0.53 -4.27 4.40
CA CYS A 80 -0.82 -3.87 4.80
C CYS A 80 -1.00 -2.33 4.81
N TYR A 81 0.03 -1.56 5.19
CA TYR A 81 -0.02 -0.09 5.09
C TYR A 81 -0.15 0.38 3.64
N ALA A 82 0.49 -0.33 2.72
CA ALA A 82 0.37 -0.12 1.28
C ALA A 82 -0.97 -0.59 0.69
N GLN A 83 -1.83 -1.26 1.46
CA GLN A 83 -3.04 -1.94 0.97
C GLN A 83 -2.72 -2.97 -0.13
N GLY A 84 -1.65 -3.74 0.08
CA GLY A 84 -1.17 -4.78 -0.82
C GLY A 84 -1.48 -6.20 -0.33
N GLU A 85 -2.27 -6.35 0.73
CA GLU A 85 -2.57 -7.63 1.37
C GLU A 85 -3.29 -8.63 0.46
N ASP A 86 -3.96 -8.16 -0.59
CA ASP A 86 -4.63 -9.02 -1.56
C ASP A 86 -3.64 -9.82 -2.45
N LYS A 87 -2.37 -9.39 -2.52
CA LYS A 87 -1.31 -10.10 -3.22
C LYS A 87 -0.55 -11.10 -2.34
N VAL A 88 -0.83 -11.14 -1.03
CA VAL A 88 -0.16 -12.05 -0.09
C VAL A 88 -0.75 -13.44 -0.22
N ILE A 89 0.10 -14.44 -0.56
CA ILE A 89 -0.32 -15.83 -0.79
C ILE A 89 0.24 -16.82 0.23
N GLY A 90 1.00 -16.35 1.21
CA GLY A 90 1.54 -17.12 2.33
C GLY A 90 2.00 -16.21 3.43
N VAL A 91 1.89 -16.64 4.68
CA VAL A 91 2.22 -15.86 5.87
C VAL A 91 3.08 -16.65 6.84
N GLU A 92 3.75 -15.98 7.76
CA GLU A 92 4.46 -16.63 8.87
C GLU A 92 3.46 -17.22 9.88
N GLU A 93 3.86 -18.28 10.59
CA GLU A 93 3.05 -18.95 11.62
C GLU A 93 2.51 -17.96 12.67
N ALA A 94 3.29 -16.96 13.04
CA ALA A 94 2.90 -15.91 13.97
C ALA A 94 1.68 -15.08 13.51
N GLU A 95 1.35 -15.10 12.23
CA GLU A 95 0.23 -14.35 11.65
C GLU A 95 -1.09 -15.13 11.67
N HIS A 96 -1.06 -16.44 11.93
CA HIS A 96 -2.25 -17.25 12.17
C HIS A 96 -2.89 -17.01 13.56
N GLN A 97 -2.28 -16.15 14.38
CA GLN A 97 -2.85 -15.77 15.67
C GLN A 97 -3.43 -14.36 15.58
N GLN A 98 -4.76 -14.25 15.59
CA GLN A 98 -5.43 -12.96 15.67
C GLN A 98 -5.15 -12.29 17.02
N THR A 99 -4.62 -11.07 17.00
CA THR A 99 -4.32 -10.32 18.23
C THR A 99 -4.52 -8.81 18.04
N LEU A 100 -5.07 -8.16 19.06
CA LEU A 100 -5.19 -6.70 19.10
C LEU A 100 -3.82 -5.98 19.14
N ALA A 101 -2.76 -6.67 19.53
CA ALA A 101 -1.40 -6.13 19.53
C ALA A 101 -0.84 -5.89 18.12
N LYS A 102 -1.40 -6.55 17.10
CA LYS A 102 -1.04 -6.39 15.69
C LYS A 102 -2.26 -5.88 14.91
N ALA A 103 -2.51 -4.58 14.91
CA ALA A 103 -3.69 -3.99 14.28
C ALA A 103 -3.84 -4.39 12.81
N TYR A 104 -2.74 -4.45 12.03
CA TYR A 104 -2.75 -4.89 10.64
C TYR A 104 -3.22 -6.34 10.48
N ASN A 105 -2.79 -7.25 11.36
CA ASN A 105 -3.21 -8.65 11.37
C ASN A 105 -4.66 -8.76 11.82
N TYR A 106 -5.05 -8.05 12.89
CA TYR A 106 -6.41 -8.09 13.42
C TYR A 106 -7.45 -7.70 12.36
N LEU A 107 -7.17 -6.65 11.59
CA LEU A 107 -8.08 -6.16 10.54
C LEU A 107 -8.12 -7.07 9.31
N ASN A 108 -7.03 -7.75 8.98
CA ASN A 108 -6.90 -8.59 7.80
C ASN A 108 -6.91 -10.11 8.13
N TYR A 109 -7.24 -10.48 9.36
CA TYR A 109 -7.14 -11.86 9.83
C TYR A 109 -7.90 -12.86 8.95
N ASP A 110 -9.09 -12.50 8.48
CA ASP A 110 -9.89 -13.35 7.60
C ASP A 110 -9.22 -13.62 6.24
N LYS A 111 -8.30 -12.75 5.79
CA LYS A 111 -7.48 -12.97 4.60
C LYS A 111 -6.29 -13.90 4.88
N PHE A 112 -5.74 -13.87 6.09
CA PHE A 112 -4.47 -14.53 6.40
C PHE A 112 -4.62 -15.91 7.05
N LYS A 113 -5.70 -16.15 7.81
CA LYS A 113 -5.90 -17.34 8.66
C LYS A 113 -5.83 -18.68 7.92
N ASP A 114 -6.19 -18.69 6.64
CA ASP A 114 -6.25 -19.89 5.81
C ASP A 114 -5.12 -19.99 4.79
N LEU A 115 -4.17 -19.00 4.76
CA LEU A 115 -3.04 -19.01 3.86
C LEU A 115 -1.98 -20.04 4.31
N PRO A 116 -1.19 -20.59 3.38
CA PRO A 116 -0.05 -21.45 3.70
C PRO A 116 0.93 -20.77 4.67
N ILE A 117 1.48 -21.55 5.60
CA ILE A 117 2.54 -21.11 6.51
C ILE A 117 3.88 -21.25 5.79
N VAL A 118 4.57 -20.13 5.58
CA VAL A 118 5.83 -20.05 4.81
C VAL A 118 7.05 -19.69 5.66
N GLY A 119 6.89 -19.60 6.97
CA GLY A 119 7.96 -19.29 7.92
C GLY A 119 7.45 -19.25 9.34
N GLN A 120 8.38 -19.19 10.32
CA GLN A 120 8.03 -19.15 11.72
C GLN A 120 7.58 -17.77 12.19
N GLY A 121 8.41 -16.76 12.03
CA GLY A 121 8.14 -15.38 12.43
C GLY A 121 7.96 -15.14 13.93
N GLY A 122 7.70 -13.89 14.29
CA GLY A 122 7.44 -13.47 15.67
C GLY A 122 8.63 -13.69 16.62
N SER A 123 8.34 -14.01 17.87
CA SER A 123 9.38 -14.28 18.91
C SER A 123 10.14 -15.59 18.69
N GLY A 124 9.66 -16.44 17.79
CA GLY A 124 10.31 -17.69 17.41
C GLY A 124 11.53 -17.52 16.49
N GLY A 125 11.72 -16.31 15.96
CA GLY A 125 12.83 -15.96 15.06
C GLY A 125 12.46 -15.96 13.58
N ASN A 126 13.44 -15.63 12.75
CA ASN A 126 13.27 -15.52 11.28
C ASN A 126 13.67 -16.83 10.61
N THR A 127 12.80 -17.84 10.65
CA THR A 127 13.07 -19.13 9.99
C THR A 127 12.12 -19.29 8.82
N PRO A 128 12.59 -19.09 7.57
CA PRO A 128 11.77 -19.35 6.37
C PRO A 128 11.59 -20.86 6.17
N TYR A 129 10.43 -21.27 5.73
CA TYR A 129 10.15 -22.66 5.31
C TYR A 129 10.31 -22.75 3.79
N GLU A 130 11.55 -22.94 3.37
CA GLU A 130 11.99 -22.84 1.97
C GLU A 130 11.17 -23.72 1.03
N GLU A 131 10.87 -24.95 1.43
CA GLU A 131 10.06 -25.91 0.64
C GLU A 131 8.61 -25.42 0.45
N GLU A 132 8.00 -24.84 1.50
CA GLU A 132 6.65 -24.29 1.41
C GLU A 132 6.64 -22.99 0.57
N ILE A 133 7.68 -22.16 0.66
CA ILE A 133 7.84 -20.99 -0.20
C ILE A 133 7.93 -21.39 -1.67
N ILE A 134 8.75 -22.39 -2.00
CA ILE A 134 8.87 -22.93 -3.36
C ILE A 134 7.52 -23.49 -3.85
N LYS A 135 6.78 -24.16 -2.98
CA LYS A 135 5.48 -24.76 -3.32
C LYS A 135 4.40 -23.72 -3.59
N VAL A 136 4.32 -22.62 -2.79
CA VAL A 136 3.37 -21.52 -3.06
C VAL A 136 3.80 -20.66 -4.23
N ASN A 137 5.11 -20.64 -4.56
CA ASN A 137 5.71 -20.01 -5.72
C ASN A 137 5.31 -18.54 -5.91
N PRO A 138 5.64 -17.63 -4.98
CA PRO A 138 5.36 -16.21 -5.13
C PRO A 138 6.26 -15.59 -6.22
N ASP A 139 5.80 -14.50 -6.84
CA ASP A 139 6.58 -13.75 -7.83
C ASP A 139 7.76 -13.01 -7.18
N VAL A 140 7.60 -12.61 -5.90
CA VAL A 140 8.63 -11.93 -5.12
C VAL A 140 8.46 -12.24 -3.63
N ILE A 141 9.57 -12.28 -2.89
CA ILE A 141 9.60 -12.34 -1.44
C ILE A 141 9.98 -10.94 -0.92
N ILE A 142 9.14 -10.36 -0.06
CA ILE A 142 9.44 -9.12 0.66
C ILE A 142 9.91 -9.50 2.07
N ALA A 143 11.18 -9.23 2.39
CA ALA A 143 11.77 -9.74 3.63
C ALA A 143 12.42 -8.64 4.48
N ALA A 144 12.08 -8.60 5.77
CA ALA A 144 12.79 -7.82 6.77
C ALA A 144 13.95 -8.66 7.36
N TYR A 145 14.86 -9.06 6.48
CA TYR A 145 16.03 -9.91 6.75
C TYR A 145 17.32 -9.13 6.55
N THR A 146 18.42 -9.63 7.08
CA THR A 146 19.76 -9.14 6.72
C THR A 146 20.07 -9.48 5.25
N GLN A 147 21.01 -8.75 4.65
CA GLN A 147 21.48 -9.04 3.30
C GLN A 147 21.88 -10.51 3.12
N GLN A 148 22.64 -11.06 4.07
CA GLN A 148 23.13 -12.44 3.99
C GLN A 148 22.00 -13.48 4.04
N GLU A 149 20.97 -13.27 4.85
CA GLU A 149 19.80 -14.14 4.93
C GLU A 149 18.98 -14.08 3.63
N ALA A 150 18.82 -12.89 3.09
CA ALA A 150 18.10 -12.68 1.82
C ALA A 150 18.82 -13.35 0.63
N ASP A 151 20.15 -13.18 0.53
CA ASP A 151 20.97 -13.82 -0.52
C ASP A 151 20.88 -15.35 -0.44
N LYS A 152 20.94 -15.88 0.78
CA LYS A 152 20.82 -17.33 1.02
C LYS A 152 19.42 -17.84 0.64
N LEU A 153 18.37 -17.13 1.02
CA LEU A 153 16.98 -17.49 0.70
C LEU A 153 16.75 -17.46 -0.82
N GLN A 154 17.16 -16.38 -1.49
CA GLN A 154 17.06 -16.24 -2.94
C GLN A 154 17.81 -17.36 -3.67
N ALA A 155 19.04 -17.69 -3.22
CA ALA A 155 19.83 -18.77 -3.82
C ALA A 155 19.18 -20.15 -3.68
N LYS A 156 18.45 -20.40 -2.59
CA LYS A 156 17.78 -21.68 -2.31
C LYS A 156 16.45 -21.82 -3.02
N THR A 157 15.67 -20.75 -3.08
CA THR A 157 14.30 -20.77 -3.64
C THR A 157 14.29 -20.46 -5.13
N GLY A 158 15.28 -19.73 -5.65
CA GLY A 158 15.27 -19.17 -7.00
C GLY A 158 14.29 -18.01 -7.18
N ILE A 159 13.62 -17.55 -6.11
CA ILE A 159 12.63 -16.48 -6.14
C ILE A 159 13.31 -15.16 -5.73
N PRO A 160 13.04 -14.04 -6.43
CA PRO A 160 13.58 -12.74 -6.05
C PRO A 160 13.25 -12.37 -4.60
N VAL A 161 14.25 -11.94 -3.82
CA VAL A 161 14.08 -11.48 -2.44
C VAL A 161 14.45 -10.02 -2.35
N VAL A 162 13.47 -9.16 -2.07
CA VAL A 162 13.67 -7.73 -1.85
C VAL A 162 13.65 -7.43 -0.36
N CYS A 163 14.77 -6.89 0.13
CA CYS A 163 14.89 -6.50 1.52
C CYS A 163 14.19 -5.17 1.81
N VAL A 164 13.47 -5.16 2.92
CA VAL A 164 12.90 -3.98 3.56
C VAL A 164 13.41 -3.90 4.99
N ALA A 165 13.45 -2.71 5.58
CA ALA A 165 13.90 -2.53 6.95
C ALA A 165 12.97 -1.57 7.70
N TYR A 166 13.04 -1.66 9.02
CA TYR A 166 12.23 -0.87 9.94
C TYR A 166 13.02 -0.60 11.21
N ASP A 167 13.66 0.56 11.27
CA ASP A 167 14.42 1.01 12.45
C ASP A 167 13.62 1.96 13.35
N GLY A 168 12.44 2.36 12.89
CA GLY A 168 11.49 3.21 13.62
C GLY A 168 10.49 3.89 12.69
N ILE A 169 9.35 4.29 13.24
CA ILE A 169 8.23 4.89 12.45
C ILE A 169 8.63 6.23 11.79
N PHE A 170 9.66 6.90 12.28
CA PHE A 170 10.15 8.17 11.76
C PHE A 170 11.55 8.04 11.15
N ASP A 171 12.02 6.82 10.94
CA ASP A 171 13.30 6.56 10.33
C ASP A 171 13.20 6.60 8.79
N PRO A 172 14.19 7.18 8.07
CA PRO A 172 14.19 7.20 6.61
C PRO A 172 14.14 5.81 5.96
N THR A 173 14.61 4.77 6.65
CA THR A 173 14.57 3.38 6.17
C THR A 173 13.12 2.88 6.02
N MET A 174 12.23 3.35 6.89
CA MET A 174 10.78 3.06 6.78
C MET A 174 10.19 3.68 5.52
N ASP A 175 10.53 4.94 5.23
CA ASP A 175 10.05 5.63 4.03
C ASP A 175 10.56 4.92 2.77
N GLN A 176 11.86 4.60 2.70
CA GLN A 176 12.45 3.84 1.60
C GLN A 176 11.78 2.46 1.42
N SER A 177 11.51 1.74 2.50
CA SER A 177 10.84 0.44 2.45
C SER A 177 9.41 0.54 1.90
N LEU A 178 8.67 1.59 2.26
CA LEU A 178 7.34 1.85 1.71
C LEU A 178 7.39 2.22 0.23
N GLU A 179 8.37 3.01 -0.22
CA GLU A 179 8.58 3.32 -1.63
C GLU A 179 8.87 2.06 -2.47
N LEU A 180 9.73 1.17 -1.94
CA LEU A 180 10.01 -0.13 -2.56
C LEU A 180 8.75 -0.98 -2.69
N ILE A 181 8.00 -1.14 -1.59
CA ILE A 181 6.74 -1.90 -1.57
C ILE A 181 5.73 -1.27 -2.53
N GLY A 182 5.62 0.06 -2.55
CA GLY A 182 4.76 0.78 -3.49
C GLY A 182 5.09 0.44 -4.94
N THR A 183 6.37 0.42 -5.30
CA THR A 183 6.85 0.07 -6.63
C THR A 183 6.56 -1.39 -6.99
N LEU A 184 6.87 -2.33 -6.09
CA LEU A 184 6.65 -3.77 -6.30
C LEU A 184 5.16 -4.11 -6.48
N LEU A 185 4.29 -3.49 -5.70
CA LEU A 185 2.88 -3.86 -5.65
C LEU A 185 1.96 -2.93 -6.47
N GLY A 186 2.52 -1.90 -7.12
CA GLY A 186 1.75 -0.89 -7.84
C GLY A 186 0.91 0.01 -6.91
N LYS A 187 1.46 0.34 -5.73
CA LYS A 187 0.79 1.09 -4.65
C LYS A 187 1.53 2.38 -4.27
N GLN A 188 2.23 2.99 -5.22
CA GLN A 188 3.10 4.15 -4.98
C GLN A 188 2.35 5.32 -4.34
N GLU A 189 1.15 5.63 -4.86
CA GLU A 189 0.33 6.72 -4.33
C GLU A 189 -0.06 6.47 -2.86
N ARG A 190 -0.51 5.25 -2.55
CA ARG A 190 -0.87 4.88 -1.18
C ARG A 190 0.34 4.91 -0.24
N CYS A 191 1.48 4.43 -0.66
CA CYS A 191 2.71 4.48 0.14
C CYS A 191 3.14 5.92 0.39
N LYS A 192 3.03 6.80 -0.60
CA LYS A 192 3.28 8.24 -0.43
C LYS A 192 2.35 8.88 0.61
N GLU A 193 1.05 8.58 0.58
CA GLU A 193 0.10 9.05 1.61
C GLU A 193 0.53 8.64 3.03
N VAL A 194 0.99 7.40 3.20
CA VAL A 194 1.45 6.89 4.51
C VAL A 194 2.72 7.61 4.95
N ILE A 195 3.68 7.80 4.06
CA ILE A 195 4.92 8.54 4.32
C ILE A 195 4.60 10.00 4.70
N ASP A 196 3.78 10.69 3.90
CA ASP A 196 3.38 12.08 4.17
C ASP A 196 2.71 12.21 5.54
N PHE A 197 1.83 11.28 5.91
CA PHE A 197 1.19 11.24 7.22
C PHE A 197 2.21 11.08 8.36
N MET A 198 3.16 10.16 8.24
CA MET A 198 4.20 9.95 9.24
C MET A 198 5.10 11.18 9.39
N GLN A 199 5.52 11.78 8.29
CA GLN A 199 6.36 12.98 8.29
C GLN A 199 5.62 14.19 8.89
N ALA A 200 4.34 14.36 8.58
CA ALA A 200 3.51 15.40 9.20
C ALA A 200 3.36 15.20 10.72
N ALA A 201 3.17 13.96 11.17
CA ALA A 201 3.11 13.63 12.60
C ALA A 201 4.46 13.91 13.29
N LYS A 202 5.59 13.53 12.67
CA LYS A 202 6.94 13.86 13.17
C LYS A 202 7.13 15.38 13.32
N GLN A 203 6.74 16.13 12.29
CA GLN A 203 6.85 17.58 12.28
C GLN A 203 5.98 18.22 13.39
N ASP A 204 4.74 17.76 13.57
CA ASP A 204 3.85 18.25 14.62
C ASP A 204 4.43 17.97 16.01
N LEU A 205 4.89 16.76 16.28
CA LEU A 205 5.55 16.39 17.55
C LEU A 205 6.79 17.25 17.81
N ASN A 206 7.64 17.44 16.80
CA ASN A 206 8.80 18.30 16.92
C ASN A 206 8.43 19.76 17.23
N ASN A 207 7.43 20.31 16.54
CA ASN A 207 6.97 21.69 16.78
C ASN A 207 6.43 21.89 18.19
N ARG A 208 5.79 20.88 18.78
CA ARG A 208 5.26 20.93 20.16
C ARG A 208 6.36 20.79 21.23
N THR A 209 7.49 20.19 20.90
CA THR A 209 8.49 19.80 21.91
C THR A 209 9.84 20.53 21.77
N LYS A 210 10.13 21.16 20.64
CA LYS A 210 11.43 21.78 20.34
C LYS A 210 11.86 22.88 21.33
N ASP A 211 10.89 23.58 21.92
CA ASP A 211 11.14 24.68 22.85
C ASP A 211 11.10 24.24 24.34
N ILE A 212 10.93 22.94 24.62
CA ILE A 212 10.97 22.38 25.97
C ILE A 212 12.43 22.17 26.37
N PRO A 213 12.91 22.84 27.43
CA PRO A 213 14.27 22.64 27.94
C PRO A 213 14.52 21.19 28.35
N ASP A 214 15.76 20.70 28.21
CA ASP A 214 16.09 19.29 28.49
C ASP A 214 15.85 18.87 29.94
N ASP A 215 16.02 19.79 30.89
CA ASP A 215 15.75 19.58 32.32
C ASP A 215 14.25 19.45 32.65
N GLN A 216 13.36 19.84 31.72
CA GLN A 216 11.90 19.68 31.82
C GLN A 216 11.36 18.48 31.06
N LYS A 217 12.21 17.78 30.30
CA LYS A 217 11.81 16.57 29.60
C LYS A 217 11.78 15.37 30.55
N PRO A 218 10.76 14.50 30.49
CA PRO A 218 10.72 13.31 31.32
C PRO A 218 11.83 12.33 30.93
N THR A 219 12.40 11.64 31.91
CA THR A 219 13.30 10.51 31.65
C THR A 219 12.48 9.28 31.28
N VAL A 220 12.80 8.65 30.15
CA VAL A 220 12.13 7.44 29.67
C VAL A 220 13.16 6.31 29.62
N PHE A 221 12.81 5.14 30.16
CA PHE A 221 13.55 3.90 29.92
C PHE A 221 13.01 3.24 28.66
N SER A 222 13.91 2.90 27.72
CA SER A 222 13.61 2.15 26.51
C SER A 222 14.37 0.84 26.49
#